data_d3db5cf9a0281aee90183e1dd7ce2d81
#
_entry.id   d3db5cf9a0281aee90183e1dd7ce2d81
#
_cell.length_a   1.000
_cell.length_b   1.000
_cell.length_c   1.000
_cell.angle_alpha   90.00
_cell.angle_beta   90.00
_cell.angle_gamma   90.00
#
_symmetry.space_group_name_H-M   'P 1'
#
loop_
_entity.id
_entity.type
_entity.pdbx_description
1 polymer ?
#
loop_
_entity_poly.entity_id
_entity_poly.type
_entity_poly.pdbx_seq_one_letter_code
_entity_poly.pdbx_strand_id
1 'polypeptide(L)'
;MNEKKAVDNVMHFLIHNSFLFTVVIMCLVHATLLVLSWFAKADTIVLFNVLSVIVYLFCIILCKFGHITPVYVSILLEVGIYAAVSVYYIGWQCCSYCFLFSIVPIVIYFGSFIFKNSKRWIIVLSLGLIFLEYSILYIYYSETAPIYAVNDGLVSVFTIFSAFVMFFSMIFYNTVYIYSSEHEMNTLEKENEQLSVDAKNDILTDMLNRRGFKPKVDEQIKNAAKETFSVAFCDIDNFKRVNDSYGHECGDEVLKHISRMIKKEMSDCDICRWGGEEIVILMKGYDLNKAVDSMENVRKLIETVPTVFYNKHIPVTITIGVVEYDKKYKESDSIIKVADERMYYGKQHGKNMVVFKDADE
;
A
#
# COMPACT_ATOMS: atom_id res chain seq x y z
N MET A 1 23.62 8.34 5.88
CA MET A 1 23.28 6.93 5.57
C MET A 1 23.30 6.03 6.82
N ASN A 2 24.26 6.19 7.76
CA ASN A 2 24.34 5.36 8.98
C ASN A 2 23.23 5.64 10.02
N GLU A 3 22.85 6.90 10.23
CA GLU A 3 21.82 7.26 11.23
C GLU A 3 20.42 6.75 10.86
N LYS A 4 20.01 6.90 9.61
CA LYS A 4 18.71 6.39 9.14
C LYS A 4 18.62 4.86 9.31
N LYS A 5 19.68 4.14 8.96
CA LYS A 5 19.74 2.68 9.12
C LYS A 5 19.72 2.25 10.60
N ALA A 6 20.33 3.05 11.49
CA ALA A 6 20.26 2.80 12.93
C ALA A 6 18.85 3.00 13.48
N VAL A 7 18.16 4.08 13.08
CA VAL A 7 16.76 4.33 13.46
C VAL A 7 15.84 3.22 12.95
N ASP A 8 16.01 2.80 11.69
CA ASP A 8 15.21 1.72 11.10
C ASP A 8 15.39 0.39 11.86
N ASN A 9 16.61 0.06 12.26
CA ASN A 9 16.88 -1.16 13.04
C ASN A 9 16.24 -1.10 14.44
N VAL A 10 16.30 0.05 15.12
CA VAL A 10 15.68 0.24 16.44
C VAL A 10 14.15 0.13 16.32
N MET A 11 13.56 0.78 15.32
CA MET A 11 12.11 0.73 15.12
C MET A 11 11.61 -0.66 14.75
N HIS A 12 12.34 -1.39 13.90
CA HIS A 12 12.02 -2.80 13.59
C HIS A 12 12.06 -3.67 14.85
N PHE A 13 13.06 -3.48 15.70
CA PHE A 13 13.15 -4.19 16.97
C PHE A 13 11.99 -3.86 17.92
N LEU A 14 11.60 -2.58 18.02
CA LEU A 14 10.49 -2.12 18.85
C LEU A 14 9.14 -2.67 18.36
N ILE A 15 8.90 -2.69 17.05
CA ILE A 15 7.67 -3.25 16.47
C ILE A 15 7.59 -4.75 16.76
N HIS A 16 8.67 -5.49 16.51
CA HIS A 16 8.70 -6.94 16.70
C HIS A 16 8.49 -7.35 18.18
N ASN A 17 8.99 -6.53 19.10
CA ASN A 17 8.90 -6.80 20.54
C ASN A 17 7.89 -5.91 21.26
N SER A 18 7.00 -5.23 20.55
CA SER A 18 6.11 -4.19 21.10
C SER A 18 5.23 -4.70 22.25
N PHE A 19 4.72 -5.92 22.16
CA PHE A 19 3.95 -6.54 23.25
C PHE A 19 4.79 -6.74 24.51
N LEU A 20 5.97 -7.27 24.35
CA LEU A 20 6.87 -7.49 25.50
C LEU A 20 7.27 -6.15 26.15
N PHE A 21 7.58 -5.15 25.34
CA PHE A 21 7.88 -3.80 25.84
C PHE A 21 6.70 -3.21 26.61
N THR A 22 5.49 -3.34 26.09
CA THR A 22 4.28 -2.87 26.77
C THR A 22 4.14 -3.47 28.14
N VAL A 23 4.25 -4.79 28.25
CA VAL A 23 4.11 -5.51 29.52
C VAL A 23 5.21 -5.13 30.50
N VAL A 24 6.45 -4.95 30.03
CA VAL A 24 7.57 -4.49 30.86
C VAL A 24 7.33 -3.07 31.37
N ILE A 25 6.87 -2.16 30.52
CA ILE A 25 6.55 -0.78 30.90
C ILE A 25 5.42 -0.78 31.94
N MET A 26 4.35 -1.57 31.75
CA MET A 26 3.25 -1.67 32.72
C MET A 26 3.73 -2.21 34.07
N CYS A 27 4.60 -3.21 34.06
CA CYS A 27 5.23 -3.71 35.27
C CYS A 27 6.01 -2.61 36.01
N LEU A 28 6.79 -1.79 35.30
CA LEU A 28 7.55 -0.67 35.88
C LEU A 28 6.62 0.43 36.41
N VAL A 29 5.52 0.75 35.72
CA VAL A 29 4.50 1.70 36.14
C VAL A 29 3.92 1.23 37.49
N HIS A 30 3.49 -0.02 37.62
CA HIS A 30 2.94 -0.52 38.86
C HIS A 30 3.98 -0.64 39.98
N ALA A 31 5.24 -0.93 39.67
CA ALA A 31 6.32 -0.88 40.64
C ALA A 31 6.53 0.55 41.20
N THR A 32 6.41 1.56 40.36
CA THR A 32 6.47 2.98 40.77
C THR A 32 5.25 3.36 41.62
N LEU A 33 4.05 2.97 41.18
CA LEU A 33 2.79 3.23 41.89
C LEU A 33 2.76 2.53 43.25
N LEU A 34 3.37 1.36 43.37
CA LEU A 34 3.55 0.64 44.67
C LEU A 34 4.34 1.51 45.64
N VAL A 35 5.46 2.09 45.20
CA VAL A 35 6.28 2.93 46.06
C VAL A 35 5.50 4.20 46.47
N LEU A 36 4.81 4.86 45.53
CA LEU A 36 3.99 6.04 45.81
C LEU A 36 2.85 5.73 46.80
N SER A 37 2.16 4.60 46.61
CA SER A 37 1.08 4.16 47.50
C SER A 37 1.55 3.84 48.90
N TRP A 38 2.77 3.29 49.03
CA TRP A 38 3.39 3.04 50.31
C TRP A 38 3.68 4.35 51.07
N PHE A 39 4.22 5.35 50.40
CA PHE A 39 4.39 6.70 51.00
C PHE A 39 3.04 7.38 51.36
N ALA A 40 1.99 7.11 50.58
CA ALA A 40 0.63 7.58 50.83
C ALA A 40 -0.06 6.84 51.99
N LYS A 41 0.55 5.75 52.55
CA LYS A 41 -0.04 4.84 53.54
C LYS A 41 -1.39 4.26 53.08
N ALA A 42 -1.54 4.01 51.80
CA ALA A 42 -2.74 3.48 51.17
C ALA A 42 -2.59 1.95 50.99
N ASP A 43 -2.67 1.21 52.08
CA ASP A 43 -2.33 -0.21 52.14
C ASP A 43 -3.10 -1.09 51.14
N THR A 44 -4.36 -0.77 50.87
CA THR A 44 -5.16 -1.47 49.85
C THR A 44 -4.57 -1.26 48.43
N ILE A 45 -4.14 -0.05 48.14
CA ILE A 45 -3.54 0.25 46.83
C ILE A 45 -2.14 -0.39 46.73
N VAL A 46 -1.39 -0.44 47.82
CA VAL A 46 -0.11 -1.19 47.87
C VAL A 46 -0.34 -2.63 47.48
N LEU A 47 -1.33 -3.29 48.08
CA LEU A 47 -1.68 -4.69 47.78
C LEU A 47 -2.06 -4.87 46.31
N PHE A 48 -2.89 -3.97 45.74
CA PHE A 48 -3.26 -4.03 44.34
C PHE A 48 -2.05 -3.89 43.42
N ASN A 49 -1.14 -2.96 43.69
CA ASN A 49 0.07 -2.81 42.88
C ASN A 49 0.99 -4.05 42.96
N VAL A 50 1.08 -4.71 44.10
CA VAL A 50 1.81 -6.02 44.21
C VAL A 50 1.17 -7.07 43.30
N LEU A 51 -0.17 -7.17 43.31
CA LEU A 51 -0.90 -8.13 42.47
C LEU A 51 -0.71 -7.78 40.97
N SER A 52 -0.78 -6.49 40.58
CA SER A 52 -0.55 -6.03 39.21
C SER A 52 0.86 -6.39 38.72
N VAL A 53 1.89 -6.18 39.54
CA VAL A 53 3.26 -6.60 39.21
C VAL A 53 3.34 -8.10 38.94
N ILE A 54 2.71 -8.94 39.81
CA ILE A 54 2.68 -10.39 39.61
C ILE A 54 1.97 -10.75 38.28
N VAL A 55 0.84 -10.12 37.99
CA VAL A 55 0.11 -10.32 36.71
C VAL A 55 0.99 -9.96 35.52
N TYR A 56 1.69 -8.84 35.55
CA TYR A 56 2.56 -8.43 34.43
C TYR A 56 3.81 -9.31 34.31
N LEU A 57 4.38 -9.81 35.42
CA LEU A 57 5.46 -10.82 35.35
C LEU A 57 4.97 -12.11 34.69
N PHE A 58 3.73 -12.53 34.97
CA PHE A 58 3.13 -13.67 34.27
C PHE A 58 2.85 -13.36 32.79
N CYS A 59 2.38 -12.17 32.47
CA CYS A 59 2.19 -11.69 31.07
C CYS A 59 3.50 -11.67 30.27
N ILE A 60 4.65 -11.34 30.89
CA ILE A 60 5.98 -11.44 30.25
C ILE A 60 6.26 -12.88 29.82
N ILE A 61 5.93 -13.86 30.66
CA ILE A 61 6.09 -15.31 30.36
C ILE A 61 5.16 -15.65 29.16
N LEU A 62 3.89 -15.26 29.20
CA LEU A 62 2.93 -15.50 28.12
C LEU A 62 3.39 -14.90 26.79
N CYS A 63 3.96 -13.70 26.79
CA CYS A 63 4.53 -13.07 25.59
C CYS A 63 5.65 -13.91 24.99
N LYS A 64 6.55 -14.46 25.81
CA LYS A 64 7.66 -15.33 25.35
C LYS A 64 7.15 -16.61 24.68
N PHE A 65 5.98 -17.13 25.09
CA PHE A 65 5.34 -18.29 24.47
C PHE A 65 4.38 -17.92 23.33
N GLY A 66 4.28 -16.63 22.95
CA GLY A 66 3.44 -16.17 21.84
C GLY A 66 1.94 -16.07 22.16
N HIS A 67 1.54 -16.16 23.42
CA HIS A 67 0.14 -16.05 23.85
C HIS A 67 -0.28 -14.58 24.01
N ILE A 68 -0.46 -13.87 22.90
CA ILE A 68 -0.68 -12.42 22.88
C ILE A 68 -2.12 -12.04 23.26
N THR A 69 -3.13 -12.79 22.81
CA THR A 69 -4.54 -12.49 23.11
C THR A 69 -4.86 -12.48 24.61
N PRO A 70 -4.45 -13.47 25.43
CA PRO A 70 -4.60 -13.40 26.88
C PRO A 70 -3.92 -12.19 27.51
N VAL A 71 -2.73 -11.81 27.04
CA VAL A 71 -2.00 -10.63 27.52
C VAL A 71 -2.78 -9.35 27.24
N TYR A 72 -3.32 -9.20 26.03
CA TYR A 72 -4.16 -8.07 25.67
C TYR A 72 -5.38 -7.93 26.59
N VAL A 73 -6.10 -9.01 26.82
CA VAL A 73 -7.27 -9.03 27.72
C VAL A 73 -6.85 -8.71 29.15
N SER A 74 -5.72 -9.26 29.63
CA SER A 74 -5.21 -8.97 30.98
C SER A 74 -4.89 -7.49 31.19
N ILE A 75 -4.28 -6.83 30.19
CA ILE A 75 -3.99 -5.39 30.28
C ILE A 75 -5.29 -4.59 30.39
N LEU A 76 -6.29 -4.88 29.57
CA LEU A 76 -7.58 -4.17 29.58
C LEU A 76 -8.26 -4.30 30.95
N LEU A 77 -8.36 -5.51 31.46
CA LEU A 77 -9.04 -5.77 32.74
C LEU A 77 -8.28 -5.17 33.91
N GLU A 78 -6.96 -5.34 33.93
CA GLU A 78 -6.12 -4.88 35.03
C GLU A 78 -6.13 -3.36 35.15
N VAL A 79 -5.93 -2.61 34.04
CA VAL A 79 -5.92 -1.13 34.06
C VAL A 79 -7.30 -0.58 34.43
N GLY A 80 -8.39 -1.17 33.93
CA GLY A 80 -9.74 -0.78 34.35
C GLY A 80 -9.95 -0.98 35.83
N ILE A 81 -9.72 -2.18 36.36
CA ILE A 81 -9.87 -2.48 37.77
C ILE A 81 -8.98 -1.54 38.63
N TYR A 82 -7.73 -1.34 38.22
CA TYR A 82 -6.81 -0.46 38.94
C TYR A 82 -7.31 0.99 38.96
N ALA A 83 -7.78 1.52 37.84
CA ALA A 83 -8.32 2.89 37.78
C ALA A 83 -9.52 3.07 38.72
N ALA A 84 -10.46 2.11 38.69
CA ALA A 84 -11.65 2.14 39.55
C ALA A 84 -11.28 2.07 41.04
N VAL A 85 -10.43 1.11 41.42
CA VAL A 85 -9.98 0.92 42.81
C VAL A 85 -9.18 2.13 43.28
N SER A 86 -8.27 2.65 42.45
CA SER A 86 -7.44 3.79 42.83
C SER A 86 -8.29 5.06 43.03
N VAL A 87 -9.23 5.37 42.12
CA VAL A 87 -10.14 6.52 42.27
C VAL A 87 -10.98 6.39 43.53
N TYR A 88 -11.48 5.20 43.85
CA TYR A 88 -12.29 4.96 45.04
C TYR A 88 -11.49 5.18 46.34
N TYR A 89 -10.26 4.63 46.43
CA TYR A 89 -9.47 4.66 47.66
C TYR A 89 -8.66 5.93 47.86
N ILE A 90 -7.98 6.47 46.82
CA ILE A 90 -7.09 7.66 46.96
C ILE A 90 -7.65 8.91 46.30
N GLY A 91 -8.83 8.82 45.65
CA GLY A 91 -9.60 9.95 45.19
C GLY A 91 -9.34 10.34 43.74
N TRP A 92 -10.32 11.09 43.21
CA TRP A 92 -10.30 11.62 41.85
C TRP A 92 -9.11 12.54 41.60
N GLN A 93 -8.71 13.34 42.61
CA GLN A 93 -7.64 14.33 42.53
C GLN A 93 -6.26 13.70 42.21
N CYS A 94 -6.03 12.44 42.49
CA CYS A 94 -4.81 11.72 42.14
C CYS A 94 -4.73 11.32 40.64
N CYS A 95 -5.75 11.65 39.84
CA CYS A 95 -5.82 11.48 38.38
C CYS A 95 -5.56 10.04 37.87
N SER A 96 -5.80 9.01 38.70
CA SER A 96 -5.60 7.60 38.30
C SER A 96 -6.50 7.19 37.13
N TYR A 97 -7.59 7.86 36.87
CA TYR A 97 -8.41 7.68 35.66
C TYR A 97 -7.64 7.96 34.34
N CYS A 98 -6.53 8.69 34.37
CA CYS A 98 -5.67 8.92 33.22
C CYS A 98 -5.11 7.62 32.65
N PHE A 99 -5.00 6.55 33.44
CA PHE A 99 -4.58 5.24 32.97
C PHE A 99 -5.58 4.63 31.98
N LEU A 100 -6.89 4.94 32.09
CA LEU A 100 -7.88 4.53 31.09
C LEU A 100 -7.60 5.14 29.71
N PHE A 101 -7.12 6.38 29.67
CA PHE A 101 -6.73 7.01 28.40
C PHE A 101 -5.38 6.50 27.89
N SER A 102 -4.48 6.08 28.79
CA SER A 102 -3.18 5.53 28.40
C SER A 102 -3.28 4.22 27.62
N ILE A 103 -4.34 3.42 27.86
CA ILE A 103 -4.55 2.15 27.12
C ILE A 103 -5.25 2.32 25.78
N VAL A 104 -5.85 3.48 25.48
CA VAL A 104 -6.54 3.70 24.19
C VAL A 104 -5.65 3.43 22.98
N PRO A 105 -4.44 3.99 22.87
CA PRO A 105 -3.56 3.67 21.74
C PRO A 105 -3.06 2.22 21.77
N ILE A 106 -2.92 1.61 22.95
CA ILE A 106 -2.58 0.18 23.11
C ILE A 106 -3.69 -0.69 22.51
N VAL A 107 -4.96 -0.36 22.83
CA VAL A 107 -6.14 -1.08 22.33
C VAL A 107 -6.22 -0.98 20.79
N ILE A 108 -5.98 0.19 20.23
CA ILE A 108 -6.01 0.40 18.77
C ILE A 108 -4.86 -0.36 18.11
N TYR A 109 -3.64 -0.18 18.59
CA TYR A 109 -2.45 -0.76 17.99
C TYR A 109 -2.50 -2.29 18.03
N PHE A 110 -2.59 -2.90 19.22
CA PHE A 110 -2.59 -4.35 19.34
C PHE A 110 -3.88 -5.00 18.86
N GLY A 111 -5.02 -4.33 19.06
CA GLY A 111 -6.29 -4.80 18.54
C GLY A 111 -6.29 -4.91 17.02
N SER A 112 -5.60 -4.02 16.29
CA SER A 112 -5.48 -4.10 14.83
C SER A 112 -4.72 -5.34 14.37
N PHE A 113 -3.75 -5.83 15.14
CA PHE A 113 -3.01 -7.06 14.84
C PHE A 113 -3.77 -8.34 15.26
N ILE A 114 -4.45 -8.31 16.41
CA ILE A 114 -5.16 -9.47 16.96
C ILE A 114 -6.48 -9.71 16.24
N PHE A 115 -7.26 -8.65 16.01
CA PHE A 115 -8.61 -8.73 15.46
C PHE A 115 -8.63 -8.30 13.98
N LYS A 116 -8.46 -9.26 13.08
CA LYS A 116 -8.49 -9.03 11.63
C LYS A 116 -9.93 -9.08 11.08
N ASN A 117 -10.18 -8.35 10.00
CA ASN A 117 -11.44 -8.38 9.21
C ASN A 117 -12.72 -8.18 10.05
N SER A 118 -13.62 -9.18 10.08
CA SER A 118 -14.95 -9.12 10.70
C SER A 118 -14.92 -8.94 12.23
N LYS A 119 -13.78 -9.10 12.90
CA LYS A 119 -13.65 -8.99 14.36
C LYS A 119 -13.16 -7.60 14.82
N ARG A 120 -12.92 -6.65 13.94
CA ARG A 120 -12.47 -5.28 14.29
C ARG A 120 -13.46 -4.50 15.17
N TRP A 121 -14.73 -4.88 15.18
CA TRP A 121 -15.74 -4.31 16.07
C TRP A 121 -15.39 -4.46 17.56
N ILE A 122 -14.56 -5.46 17.93
CA ILE A 122 -14.10 -5.69 19.30
C ILE A 122 -13.27 -4.49 19.79
N ILE A 123 -12.48 -3.87 18.92
CA ILE A 123 -11.71 -2.65 19.24
C ILE A 123 -12.68 -1.52 19.61
N VAL A 124 -13.69 -1.30 18.79
CA VAL A 124 -14.71 -0.24 19.03
C VAL A 124 -15.46 -0.50 20.34
N LEU A 125 -15.82 -1.75 20.59
CA LEU A 125 -16.47 -2.15 21.83
C LEU A 125 -15.57 -1.88 23.05
N SER A 126 -14.29 -2.27 22.97
CA SER A 126 -13.31 -2.03 24.05
C SER A 126 -13.16 -0.54 24.36
N LEU A 127 -13.08 0.32 23.31
CA LEU A 127 -13.02 1.77 23.49
C LEU A 127 -14.31 2.33 24.11
N GLY A 128 -15.47 1.81 23.72
CA GLY A 128 -16.76 2.17 24.31
C GLY A 128 -16.85 1.81 25.78
N LEU A 129 -16.32 0.63 26.18
CA LEU A 129 -16.28 0.21 27.59
C LEU A 129 -15.35 1.10 28.43
N ILE A 130 -14.17 1.46 27.91
CA ILE A 130 -13.25 2.39 28.56
C ILE A 130 -13.91 3.75 28.79
N PHE A 131 -14.60 4.28 27.78
CA PHE A 131 -15.33 5.54 27.92
C PHE A 131 -16.49 5.47 28.93
N LEU A 132 -17.22 4.34 28.91
CA LEU A 132 -18.32 4.10 29.86
C LEU A 132 -17.76 4.03 31.30
N GLU A 133 -16.67 3.32 31.51
CA GLU A 133 -16.02 3.21 32.82
C GLU A 133 -15.57 4.59 33.33
N TYR A 134 -14.86 5.36 32.49
CA TYR A 134 -14.50 6.75 32.84
C TYR A 134 -15.72 7.59 33.24
N SER A 135 -16.83 7.49 32.47
CA SER A 135 -18.04 8.25 32.73
C SER A 135 -18.68 7.86 34.08
N ILE A 136 -18.71 6.57 34.40
CA ILE A 136 -19.19 6.07 35.69
C ILE A 136 -18.32 6.60 36.82
N LEU A 137 -16.99 6.49 36.71
CA LEU A 137 -16.06 6.98 37.72
C LEU A 137 -16.20 8.49 37.94
N TYR A 138 -16.38 9.25 36.85
CA TYR A 138 -16.61 10.70 36.93
C TYR A 138 -17.89 11.04 37.70
N ILE A 139 -19.02 10.42 37.32
CA ILE A 139 -20.32 10.70 37.91
C ILE A 139 -20.36 10.39 39.41
N TYR A 140 -19.78 9.27 39.81
CA TYR A 140 -19.89 8.82 41.19
C TYR A 140 -18.78 9.26 42.12
N TYR A 141 -17.57 9.56 41.59
CA TYR A 141 -16.39 9.77 42.47
C TYR A 141 -15.70 11.09 42.27
N SER A 142 -16.04 11.96 41.32
CA SER A 142 -15.37 13.24 41.08
C SER A 142 -15.47 14.21 42.29
N GLU A 143 -16.55 14.14 43.05
CA GLU A 143 -16.81 14.97 44.20
C GLU A 143 -16.81 14.18 45.54
N THR A 144 -16.51 12.87 45.47
CA THR A 144 -16.53 12.01 46.66
C THR A 144 -15.21 12.07 47.40
N ALA A 145 -15.23 12.20 48.74
CA ALA A 145 -14.03 12.16 49.51
C ALA A 145 -13.37 10.75 49.50
N PRO A 146 -12.05 10.68 49.27
CA PRO A 146 -11.34 9.40 49.25
C PRO A 146 -11.29 8.75 50.64
N ILE A 147 -11.08 7.41 50.64
CA ILE A 147 -10.92 6.63 51.89
C ILE A 147 -9.57 6.94 52.55
N TYR A 148 -8.51 7.06 51.77
CA TYR A 148 -7.19 7.48 52.23
C TYR A 148 -6.96 8.94 51.95
N ALA A 149 -6.74 9.73 52.98
CA ALA A 149 -6.37 11.13 52.83
C ALA A 149 -4.90 11.26 52.40
N VAL A 150 -4.69 11.51 51.13
CA VAL A 150 -3.37 11.74 50.55
C VAL A 150 -3.00 13.19 50.71
N ASN A 151 -1.77 13.50 51.17
CA ASN A 151 -1.31 14.90 51.28
C ASN A 151 -1.12 15.55 49.90
N ASP A 152 -1.26 16.87 49.81
CA ASP A 152 -1.24 17.65 48.56
C ASP A 152 0.04 17.44 47.73
N GLY A 153 1.17 17.26 48.39
CA GLY A 153 2.45 16.98 47.71
C GLY A 153 2.42 15.65 46.98
N LEU A 154 1.91 14.59 47.61
CA LEU A 154 1.76 13.30 47.00
C LEU A 154 0.64 13.28 45.94
N VAL A 155 -0.46 14.01 46.13
CA VAL A 155 -1.49 14.20 45.10
C VAL A 155 -0.86 14.77 43.81
N SER A 156 -0.04 15.82 43.97
CA SER A 156 0.68 16.40 42.83
C SER A 156 1.59 15.39 42.13
N VAL A 157 2.31 14.58 42.91
CA VAL A 157 3.18 13.53 42.32
C VAL A 157 2.38 12.45 41.58
N PHE A 158 1.26 11.95 42.15
CA PHE A 158 0.37 11.02 41.46
C PHE A 158 -0.19 11.61 40.17
N THR A 159 -0.65 12.86 40.22
CA THR A 159 -1.20 13.56 39.04
C THR A 159 -0.17 13.69 37.93
N ILE A 160 1.03 14.18 38.25
CA ILE A 160 2.11 14.36 37.28
C ILE A 160 2.51 12.99 36.67
N PHE A 161 2.65 11.97 37.53
CA PHE A 161 3.01 10.63 37.08
C PHE A 161 1.93 10.01 36.17
N SER A 162 0.66 10.09 36.55
CA SER A 162 -0.46 9.56 35.76
C SER A 162 -0.57 10.29 34.41
N ALA A 163 -0.43 11.63 34.40
CA ALA A 163 -0.39 12.42 33.17
C ALA A 163 0.81 12.04 32.30
N PHE A 164 2.01 11.89 32.91
CA PHE A 164 3.20 11.45 32.16
C PHE A 164 2.99 10.09 31.48
N VAL A 165 2.47 9.09 32.19
CA VAL A 165 2.19 7.76 31.62
C VAL A 165 1.19 7.86 30.47
N MET A 166 0.13 8.67 30.61
CA MET A 166 -0.88 8.91 29.59
C MET A 166 -0.25 9.50 28.31
N PHE A 167 0.45 10.64 28.44
CA PHE A 167 1.08 11.30 27.29
C PHE A 167 2.17 10.47 26.67
N PHE A 168 3.00 9.81 27.47
CA PHE A 168 4.04 8.91 26.97
C PHE A 168 3.42 7.77 26.15
N SER A 169 2.38 7.13 26.68
CA SER A 169 1.66 6.07 25.96
C SER A 169 1.10 6.57 24.62
N MET A 170 0.42 7.74 24.64
CA MET A 170 -0.14 8.32 23.42
C MET A 170 0.93 8.59 22.36
N ILE A 171 2.04 9.24 22.72
CA ILE A 171 3.11 9.56 21.78
C ILE A 171 3.79 8.28 21.30
N PHE A 172 4.17 7.40 22.21
CA PHE A 172 4.91 6.18 21.88
C PHE A 172 4.14 5.27 20.92
N TYR A 173 2.91 4.91 21.26
CA TYR A 173 2.14 3.98 20.43
C TYR A 173 1.66 4.60 19.11
N ASN A 174 1.35 5.90 19.07
CA ASN A 174 1.07 6.57 17.81
C ASN A 174 2.30 6.59 16.90
N THR A 175 3.48 6.87 17.44
CA THR A 175 4.73 6.85 16.67
C THR A 175 5.01 5.45 16.12
N VAL A 176 4.90 4.41 16.96
CA VAL A 176 5.09 3.01 16.54
C VAL A 176 4.06 2.61 15.49
N TYR A 177 2.79 3.03 15.64
CA TYR A 177 1.72 2.73 14.67
C TYR A 177 1.99 3.37 13.31
N ILE A 178 2.33 4.66 13.27
CA ILE A 178 2.65 5.38 12.02
C ILE A 178 3.79 4.70 11.29
N TYR A 179 4.90 4.42 12.00
CA TYR A 179 6.08 3.79 11.40
C TYR A 179 5.78 2.37 10.89
N SER A 180 5.00 1.57 11.65
CA SER A 180 4.59 0.23 11.24
C SER A 180 3.73 0.27 9.97
N SER A 181 2.78 1.22 9.89
CA SER A 181 1.90 1.41 8.74
C SER A 181 2.68 1.84 7.49
N GLU A 182 3.64 2.78 7.64
CA GLU A 182 4.52 3.19 6.53
C GLU A 182 5.38 2.03 6.02
N HIS A 183 5.91 1.22 6.92
CA HIS A 183 6.73 0.06 6.55
C HIS A 183 5.91 -0.99 5.77
N GLU A 184 4.70 -1.30 6.23
CA GLU A 184 3.78 -2.22 5.53
C GLU A 184 3.42 -1.69 4.13
N MET A 185 3.10 -0.39 4.02
CA MET A 185 2.78 0.26 2.76
C MET A 185 3.94 0.17 1.76
N ASN A 186 5.16 0.52 2.19
CA ASN A 186 6.37 0.44 1.36
C ASN A 186 6.68 -1.00 0.92
N THR A 187 6.37 -1.99 1.74
CA THR A 187 6.56 -3.41 1.39
C THR A 187 5.55 -3.85 0.34
N LEU A 188 4.27 -3.49 0.50
CA LEU A 188 3.22 -3.76 -0.48
C LEU A 188 3.47 -3.06 -1.82
N GLU A 189 3.97 -1.82 -1.81
CA GLU A 189 4.36 -1.12 -3.04
C GLU A 189 5.47 -1.86 -3.78
N LYS A 190 6.52 -2.31 -3.08
CA LYS A 190 7.62 -3.08 -3.67
C LYS A 190 7.15 -4.43 -4.22
N GLU A 191 6.29 -5.14 -3.50
CA GLU A 191 5.70 -6.40 -3.98
C GLU A 191 4.84 -6.16 -5.23
N ASN A 192 4.05 -5.09 -5.26
CA ASN A 192 3.22 -4.73 -6.41
C ASN A 192 4.08 -4.31 -7.61
N GLU A 193 5.17 -3.55 -7.39
CA GLU A 193 6.15 -3.25 -8.42
C GLU A 193 6.81 -4.52 -8.96
N GLN A 194 7.18 -5.46 -8.09
CA GLN A 194 7.83 -6.71 -8.46
C GLN A 194 6.89 -7.62 -9.26
N LEU A 195 5.63 -7.75 -8.83
CA LEU A 195 4.59 -8.44 -9.59
C LEU A 195 4.37 -7.79 -10.97
N SER A 196 4.41 -6.46 -11.06
CA SER A 196 4.31 -5.73 -12.33
C SER A 196 5.56 -5.89 -13.22
N VAL A 197 6.73 -6.14 -12.63
CA VAL A 197 7.99 -6.43 -13.35
C VAL A 197 7.95 -7.83 -13.97
N ASP A 198 7.38 -8.81 -13.29
CA ASP A 198 7.27 -10.19 -13.79
C ASP A 198 6.15 -10.36 -14.84
N ALA A 199 5.19 -9.44 -14.89
CA ALA A 199 4.17 -9.42 -15.93
C ALA A 199 4.79 -8.97 -17.26
N LYS A 200 4.81 -9.88 -18.27
CA LYS A 200 5.28 -9.60 -19.66
C LYS A 200 4.17 -9.11 -20.58
N ASN A 201 2.92 -9.21 -20.16
CA ASN A 201 1.76 -8.84 -20.93
C ASN A 201 1.02 -7.64 -20.35
N ASP A 202 0.31 -6.91 -21.21
CA ASP A 202 -0.64 -5.88 -20.83
C ASP A 202 -1.97 -6.53 -20.42
N ILE A 203 -2.48 -6.16 -19.25
CA ILE A 203 -3.69 -6.77 -18.65
C ILE A 203 -4.95 -6.49 -19.48
N LEU A 204 -5.04 -5.33 -20.13
CA LEU A 204 -6.23 -4.94 -20.89
C LEU A 204 -6.35 -5.67 -22.22
N THR A 205 -5.20 -5.79 -22.94
CA THR A 205 -5.15 -6.25 -24.35
C THR A 205 -4.56 -7.66 -24.48
N ASP A 206 -3.93 -8.17 -23.42
CA ASP A 206 -3.18 -9.42 -23.43
C ASP A 206 -2.13 -9.47 -24.57
N MET A 207 -1.63 -8.30 -24.98
CA MET A 207 -0.42 -8.14 -25.80
C MET A 207 0.80 -8.13 -24.90
N LEU A 208 1.99 -8.31 -25.47
CA LEU A 208 3.21 -8.00 -24.72
C LEU A 208 3.18 -6.52 -24.25
N ASN A 209 3.77 -6.24 -23.11
CA ASN A 209 4.11 -4.89 -22.73
C ASN A 209 5.56 -4.55 -23.15
N ARG A 210 6.02 -3.32 -22.98
CA ARG A 210 7.39 -2.88 -23.34
C ARG A 210 8.48 -3.81 -22.79
N ARG A 211 8.29 -4.31 -21.54
CA ARG A 211 9.27 -5.18 -20.86
C ARG A 211 9.34 -6.57 -21.49
N GLY A 212 8.20 -7.12 -21.93
CA GLY A 212 8.15 -8.39 -22.63
C GLY A 212 8.63 -8.29 -24.08
N PHE A 213 8.48 -7.13 -24.72
CA PHE A 213 8.73 -6.93 -26.14
C PHE A 213 10.20 -6.59 -26.46
N LYS A 214 10.82 -5.61 -25.75
CA LYS A 214 12.20 -5.18 -26.04
C LYS A 214 13.20 -6.32 -26.11
N PRO A 215 13.24 -7.29 -25.18
CA PRO A 215 14.17 -8.42 -25.26
C PRO A 215 14.02 -9.24 -26.55
N LYS A 216 12.80 -9.34 -27.11
CA LYS A 216 12.57 -10.05 -28.36
C LYS A 216 13.14 -9.33 -29.56
N VAL A 217 13.03 -7.98 -29.58
CA VAL A 217 13.67 -7.16 -30.63
C VAL A 217 15.20 -7.25 -30.52
N ASP A 218 15.75 -7.15 -29.32
CA ASP A 218 17.20 -7.25 -29.09
C ASP A 218 17.75 -8.63 -29.46
N GLU A 219 16.98 -9.70 -29.23
CA GLU A 219 17.31 -11.05 -29.68
C GLU A 219 17.30 -11.14 -31.23
N GLN A 220 16.32 -10.53 -31.87
CA GLN A 220 16.22 -10.52 -33.33
C GLN A 220 17.35 -9.70 -33.97
N ILE A 221 17.76 -8.59 -33.37
CA ILE A 221 18.94 -7.82 -33.80
C ILE A 221 20.21 -8.69 -33.79
N LYS A 222 20.40 -9.51 -32.74
CA LYS A 222 21.54 -10.44 -32.65
C LYS A 222 21.47 -11.53 -33.72
N ASN A 223 20.30 -11.94 -34.13
CA ASN A 223 20.04 -12.99 -35.12
C ASN A 223 19.87 -12.46 -36.56
N ALA A 224 19.92 -11.15 -36.79
CA ALA A 224 19.64 -10.47 -38.05
C ALA A 224 20.59 -10.87 -39.23
N ALA A 225 21.73 -11.50 -38.92
CA ALA A 225 22.58 -12.12 -39.99
C ALA A 225 21.95 -13.33 -40.65
N LYS A 226 20.92 -13.94 -40.05
CA LYS A 226 20.25 -15.16 -40.55
C LYS A 226 18.90 -14.83 -41.18
N GLU A 227 18.20 -13.83 -40.69
CA GLU A 227 16.85 -13.54 -41.12
C GLU A 227 16.59 -12.02 -41.00
N THR A 228 16.02 -11.42 -42.05
CA THR A 228 15.59 -10.03 -41.97
C THR A 228 14.36 -9.87 -41.08
N PHE A 229 14.11 -8.63 -40.59
CA PHE A 229 12.89 -8.32 -39.86
C PHE A 229 12.53 -6.86 -40.01
N SER A 230 11.27 -6.54 -39.78
CA SER A 230 10.76 -5.19 -39.73
C SER A 230 10.06 -4.88 -38.42
N VAL A 231 10.00 -3.60 -38.05
CA VAL A 231 9.26 -3.10 -36.89
C VAL A 231 8.22 -2.10 -37.35
N ALA A 232 7.00 -2.21 -36.87
CA ALA A 232 5.96 -1.20 -37.05
C ALA A 232 5.60 -0.54 -35.71
N PHE A 233 5.45 0.78 -35.73
CA PHE A 233 4.89 1.57 -34.64
C PHE A 233 3.54 2.12 -35.06
N CYS A 234 2.51 1.82 -34.29
CA CYS A 234 1.13 2.11 -34.60
C CYS A 234 0.51 2.97 -33.50
N ASP A 235 -0.33 3.93 -33.88
CA ASP A 235 -1.08 4.76 -32.94
C ASP A 235 -2.50 4.99 -33.42
N ILE A 236 -3.50 4.81 -32.54
CA ILE A 236 -4.92 4.97 -32.88
C ILE A 236 -5.24 6.46 -33.06
N ASP A 237 -5.85 6.78 -34.20
CA ASP A 237 -6.13 8.16 -34.55
C ASP A 237 -7.26 8.74 -33.71
N ASN A 238 -7.01 9.92 -33.10
CA ASN A 238 -7.99 10.67 -32.33
C ASN A 238 -8.56 9.86 -31.13
N PHE A 239 -7.81 8.94 -30.54
CA PHE A 239 -8.26 8.09 -29.43
C PHE A 239 -8.72 8.90 -28.22
N LYS A 240 -8.03 10.00 -27.89
CA LYS A 240 -8.47 10.94 -26.86
C LYS A 240 -9.90 11.43 -27.08
N ARG A 241 -10.27 11.74 -28.33
CA ARG A 241 -11.64 12.15 -28.67
C ARG A 241 -12.67 11.05 -28.44
N VAL A 242 -12.29 9.79 -28.63
CA VAL A 242 -13.16 8.64 -28.28
C VAL A 242 -13.41 8.63 -26.78
N ASN A 243 -12.35 8.73 -25.96
CA ASN A 243 -12.47 8.79 -24.51
C ASN A 243 -13.31 9.99 -24.03
N ASP A 244 -13.04 11.17 -24.57
CA ASP A 244 -13.76 12.41 -24.20
C ASP A 244 -15.24 12.37 -24.58
N SER A 245 -15.59 11.67 -25.70
CA SER A 245 -16.97 11.63 -26.21
C SER A 245 -17.80 10.46 -25.67
N TYR A 246 -17.19 9.32 -25.36
CA TYR A 246 -17.87 8.07 -25.01
C TYR A 246 -17.42 7.46 -23.67
N GLY A 247 -16.46 8.08 -23.00
CA GLY A 247 -15.90 7.61 -21.72
C GLY A 247 -14.77 6.57 -21.90
N HIS A 248 -14.01 6.39 -20.83
CA HIS A 248 -12.85 5.48 -20.82
C HIS A 248 -13.23 4.01 -21.05
N GLU A 249 -14.41 3.58 -20.60
CA GLU A 249 -14.89 2.21 -20.88
C GLU A 249 -15.02 1.93 -22.39
N CYS A 250 -15.48 2.92 -23.16
CA CYS A 250 -15.54 2.81 -24.61
C CYS A 250 -14.12 2.75 -25.22
N GLY A 251 -13.19 3.56 -24.73
CA GLY A 251 -11.79 3.50 -25.16
C GLY A 251 -11.15 2.15 -24.90
N ASP A 252 -11.41 1.55 -23.73
CA ASP A 252 -10.93 0.22 -23.40
C ASP A 252 -11.47 -0.86 -24.34
N GLU A 253 -12.76 -0.78 -24.72
CA GLU A 253 -13.34 -1.70 -25.70
C GLU A 253 -12.78 -1.48 -27.11
N VAL A 254 -12.47 -0.22 -27.51
CA VAL A 254 -11.76 0.07 -28.76
C VAL A 254 -10.38 -0.57 -28.75
N LEU A 255 -9.61 -0.41 -27.68
CA LEU A 255 -8.28 -1.03 -27.53
C LEU A 255 -8.35 -2.56 -27.61
N LYS A 256 -9.28 -3.20 -26.89
CA LYS A 256 -9.48 -4.66 -26.93
C LYS A 256 -9.90 -5.13 -28.34
N HIS A 257 -10.74 -4.38 -29.02
CA HIS A 257 -11.20 -4.74 -30.36
C HIS A 257 -10.06 -4.66 -31.37
N ILE A 258 -9.31 -3.55 -31.42
CA ILE A 258 -8.14 -3.39 -32.28
C ILE A 258 -7.08 -4.44 -31.99
N SER A 259 -6.81 -4.70 -30.73
CA SER A 259 -5.86 -5.73 -30.30
C SER A 259 -6.20 -7.10 -30.84
N ARG A 260 -7.48 -7.48 -30.80
CA ARG A 260 -7.96 -8.77 -31.37
C ARG A 260 -7.79 -8.82 -32.88
N MET A 261 -8.08 -7.73 -33.58
CA MET A 261 -7.91 -7.65 -35.03
C MET A 261 -6.45 -7.78 -35.43
N ILE A 262 -5.55 -7.03 -34.77
CA ILE A 262 -4.11 -7.09 -35.07
C ILE A 262 -3.55 -8.47 -34.72
N LYS A 263 -3.89 -9.06 -33.59
CA LYS A 263 -3.44 -10.41 -33.20
C LYS A 263 -3.88 -11.48 -34.21
N LYS A 264 -5.08 -11.35 -34.76
CA LYS A 264 -5.59 -12.31 -35.78
C LYS A 264 -4.87 -12.13 -37.10
N GLU A 265 -4.66 -10.92 -37.58
CA GLU A 265 -4.03 -10.62 -38.87
C GLU A 265 -2.52 -10.89 -38.82
N MET A 266 -1.87 -10.62 -37.69
CA MET A 266 -0.43 -10.71 -37.48
C MET A 266 -0.08 -11.84 -36.49
N SER A 267 -0.69 -13.01 -36.64
CA SER A 267 -0.60 -14.10 -35.67
C SER A 267 0.80 -14.72 -35.53
N ASP A 268 1.68 -14.53 -36.51
CA ASP A 268 3.08 -14.97 -36.51
C ASP A 268 4.08 -13.91 -36.00
N CYS A 269 3.56 -12.75 -35.57
CA CYS A 269 4.35 -11.62 -35.10
C CYS A 269 4.28 -11.44 -33.59
N ASP A 270 5.33 -10.83 -33.02
CA ASP A 270 5.29 -10.39 -31.63
C ASP A 270 4.65 -8.99 -31.56
N ILE A 271 3.57 -8.86 -30.83
CA ILE A 271 2.76 -7.64 -30.74
C ILE A 271 2.80 -7.08 -29.33
N CYS A 272 3.03 -5.78 -29.19
CA CYS A 272 3.20 -5.09 -27.93
C CYS A 272 2.25 -3.89 -27.81
N ARG A 273 1.59 -3.74 -26.68
CA ARG A 273 1.03 -2.46 -26.28
C ARG A 273 2.14 -1.62 -25.67
N TRP A 274 2.56 -0.58 -26.40
CA TRP A 274 3.71 0.26 -26.04
C TRP A 274 3.37 1.37 -25.06
N GLY A 275 2.19 1.95 -25.21
CA GLY A 275 1.63 3.02 -24.39
C GLY A 275 0.12 2.93 -24.31
N GLY A 276 -0.54 4.02 -23.97
CA GLY A 276 -2.00 4.08 -23.84
C GLY A 276 -2.73 3.55 -25.08
N GLU A 277 -2.46 4.14 -26.24
CA GLU A 277 -3.06 3.83 -27.55
C GLU A 277 -2.04 3.39 -28.59
N GLU A 278 -0.78 3.19 -28.17
CA GLU A 278 0.37 2.87 -29.03
C GLU A 278 0.62 1.36 -29.05
N ILE A 279 0.84 0.81 -30.23
CA ILE A 279 1.10 -0.60 -30.46
C ILE A 279 2.37 -0.74 -31.30
N VAL A 280 3.27 -1.66 -30.92
CA VAL A 280 4.50 -1.97 -31.67
C VAL A 280 4.47 -3.43 -32.09
N ILE A 281 4.86 -3.71 -33.33
CA ILE A 281 4.83 -5.05 -33.91
C ILE A 281 6.23 -5.39 -34.43
N LEU A 282 6.75 -6.55 -34.03
CA LEU A 282 7.99 -7.15 -34.55
C LEU A 282 7.62 -8.25 -35.55
N MET A 283 7.99 -8.04 -36.81
CA MET A 283 7.69 -8.90 -37.96
C MET A 283 8.96 -9.64 -38.39
N LYS A 284 9.15 -10.84 -37.89
CA LYS A 284 10.31 -11.69 -38.21
C LYS A 284 10.17 -12.29 -39.62
N GLY A 285 11.23 -12.26 -40.42
CA GLY A 285 11.19 -12.73 -41.82
C GLY A 285 10.40 -11.83 -42.77
N TYR A 286 10.14 -10.56 -42.37
CA TYR A 286 9.49 -9.58 -43.21
C TYR A 286 10.50 -8.52 -43.67
N ASP A 287 10.69 -8.42 -44.99
CA ASP A 287 11.33 -7.27 -45.60
C ASP A 287 10.40 -6.05 -45.60
N LEU A 288 10.87 -4.90 -46.03
CA LEU A 288 10.09 -3.68 -46.04
C LEU A 288 8.78 -3.79 -46.82
N ASN A 289 8.81 -4.41 -48.03
CA ASN A 289 7.63 -4.49 -48.90
C ASN A 289 6.54 -5.35 -48.25
N LYS A 290 6.90 -6.54 -47.78
CA LYS A 290 5.98 -7.45 -47.08
C LYS A 290 5.43 -6.84 -45.81
N ALA A 291 6.27 -6.09 -45.05
CA ALA A 291 5.86 -5.41 -43.83
C ALA A 291 4.85 -4.29 -44.15
N VAL A 292 5.12 -3.48 -45.15
CA VAL A 292 4.21 -2.40 -45.58
C VAL A 292 2.87 -2.94 -46.05
N ASP A 293 2.86 -3.97 -46.90
CA ASP A 293 1.63 -4.60 -47.40
C ASP A 293 0.79 -5.15 -46.25
N SER A 294 1.43 -5.84 -45.29
CA SER A 294 0.75 -6.38 -44.11
C SER A 294 0.17 -5.28 -43.21
N MET A 295 0.93 -4.21 -42.98
CA MET A 295 0.45 -3.09 -42.19
C MET A 295 -0.66 -2.30 -42.92
N GLU A 296 -0.65 -2.21 -44.22
CA GLU A 296 -1.75 -1.61 -44.97
C GLU A 296 -3.03 -2.46 -44.90
N ASN A 297 -2.92 -3.80 -44.84
CA ASN A 297 -4.06 -4.67 -44.59
C ASN A 297 -4.63 -4.45 -43.17
N VAL A 298 -3.77 -4.35 -42.16
CA VAL A 298 -4.17 -4.02 -40.78
C VAL A 298 -4.87 -2.65 -40.72
N ARG A 299 -4.30 -1.63 -41.36
CA ARG A 299 -4.89 -0.27 -41.43
C ARG A 299 -6.30 -0.32 -42.04
N LYS A 300 -6.47 -0.94 -43.21
CA LYS A 300 -7.76 -1.10 -43.91
C LYS A 300 -8.77 -1.89 -43.08
N LEU A 301 -8.33 -2.94 -42.41
CA LEU A 301 -9.19 -3.74 -41.55
C LEU A 301 -9.76 -2.89 -40.41
N ILE A 302 -8.91 -2.08 -39.73
CA ILE A 302 -9.34 -1.22 -38.64
C ILE A 302 -10.27 -0.11 -39.15
N GLU A 303 -9.98 0.48 -40.30
CA GLU A 303 -10.82 1.52 -40.93
C GLU A 303 -12.22 0.99 -41.28
N THR A 304 -12.33 -0.26 -41.75
CA THR A 304 -13.59 -0.83 -42.28
C THR A 304 -14.44 -1.50 -41.20
N VAL A 305 -13.84 -1.93 -40.08
CA VAL A 305 -14.54 -2.69 -39.04
C VAL A 305 -14.62 -1.86 -37.75
N PRO A 306 -15.70 -1.08 -37.54
CA PRO A 306 -15.85 -0.25 -36.38
C PRO A 306 -16.02 -1.09 -35.08
N THR A 307 -15.57 -0.54 -33.97
CA THR A 307 -15.85 -1.11 -32.64
C THR A 307 -17.35 -0.92 -32.30
N VAL A 308 -17.99 -1.97 -31.79
CA VAL A 308 -19.38 -1.87 -31.34
C VAL A 308 -19.41 -1.68 -29.81
N PHE A 309 -19.98 -0.57 -29.36
CA PHE A 309 -20.12 -0.26 -27.93
C PHE A 309 -21.56 0.22 -27.64
N TYR A 310 -22.31 -0.48 -26.80
CA TYR A 310 -23.73 -0.22 -26.53
C TYR A 310 -24.57 0.10 -27.79
N ASN A 311 -24.50 -0.79 -28.79
CA ASN A 311 -25.20 -0.65 -30.10
C ASN A 311 -24.77 0.57 -30.94
N LYS A 312 -23.68 1.26 -30.58
CA LYS A 312 -23.09 2.32 -31.39
C LYS A 312 -21.85 1.79 -32.12
N HIS A 313 -21.72 2.15 -33.37
CA HIS A 313 -20.52 1.90 -34.16
C HIS A 313 -19.51 3.04 -33.94
N ILE A 314 -18.37 2.73 -33.38
CA ILE A 314 -17.28 3.70 -33.08
C ILE A 314 -16.21 3.51 -34.17
N PRO A 315 -16.19 4.31 -35.24
CA PRO A 315 -15.17 4.23 -36.25
C PRO A 315 -13.86 4.86 -35.72
N VAL A 316 -12.78 4.16 -35.97
CA VAL A 316 -11.42 4.64 -35.66
C VAL A 316 -10.50 4.27 -36.80
N THR A 317 -9.41 5.00 -36.94
CA THR A 317 -8.33 4.70 -37.89
C THR A 317 -7.02 4.58 -37.13
N ILE A 318 -5.98 4.11 -37.80
CA ILE A 318 -4.65 3.93 -37.22
C ILE A 318 -3.59 4.50 -38.20
N THR A 319 -2.60 5.17 -37.62
CA THR A 319 -1.43 5.65 -38.36
C THR A 319 -0.24 4.78 -37.97
N ILE A 320 0.53 4.35 -38.97
CA ILE A 320 1.57 3.32 -38.81
C ILE A 320 2.87 3.81 -39.43
N GLY A 321 3.98 3.73 -38.69
CA GLY A 321 5.33 3.86 -39.17
C GLY A 321 6.01 2.52 -39.29
N VAL A 322 6.61 2.18 -40.42
CA VAL A 322 7.27 0.89 -40.66
C VAL A 322 8.74 1.11 -40.96
N VAL A 323 9.61 0.28 -40.38
CA VAL A 323 11.04 0.30 -40.66
C VAL A 323 11.58 -1.13 -40.79
N GLU A 324 12.35 -1.40 -41.84
CA GLU A 324 13.13 -2.62 -41.96
C GLU A 324 14.44 -2.50 -41.18
N TYR A 325 14.91 -3.59 -40.59
CA TYR A 325 16.17 -3.61 -39.88
C TYR A 325 17.35 -3.30 -40.81
N ASP A 326 18.22 -2.43 -40.34
CA ASP A 326 19.52 -2.13 -40.90
C ASP A 326 20.59 -2.30 -39.80
N LYS A 327 21.81 -2.71 -40.18
CA LYS A 327 22.98 -2.88 -39.28
C LYS A 327 23.35 -1.63 -38.48
N LYS A 328 22.85 -0.45 -38.87
CA LYS A 328 22.98 0.79 -38.11
C LYS A 328 22.23 0.76 -36.77
N TYR A 329 21.17 -0.04 -36.66
CA TYR A 329 20.40 -0.19 -35.43
C TYR A 329 21.04 -1.24 -34.52
N LYS A 330 21.60 -0.78 -33.38
CA LYS A 330 22.34 -1.64 -32.43
C LYS A 330 21.48 -2.17 -31.30
N GLU A 331 20.38 -1.49 -31.01
CA GLU A 331 19.50 -1.70 -29.88
C GLU A 331 18.05 -1.53 -30.32
N SER A 332 17.11 -2.20 -29.61
CA SER A 332 15.67 -2.10 -29.85
C SER A 332 15.17 -0.67 -29.88
N ASP A 333 15.67 0.18 -28.97
CA ASP A 333 15.23 1.58 -28.89
C ASP A 333 15.54 2.39 -30.17
N SER A 334 16.63 2.08 -30.85
CA SER A 334 17.03 2.81 -32.07
C SER A 334 16.10 2.52 -33.25
N ILE A 335 15.70 1.27 -33.49
CA ILE A 335 14.79 0.92 -34.57
C ILE A 335 13.35 1.32 -34.26
N ILE A 336 12.91 1.14 -33.00
CA ILE A 336 11.57 1.54 -32.55
C ILE A 336 11.40 3.05 -32.67
N LYS A 337 12.43 3.84 -32.37
CA LYS A 337 12.40 5.30 -32.51
C LYS A 337 12.16 5.74 -33.94
N VAL A 338 12.81 5.13 -34.93
CA VAL A 338 12.61 5.46 -36.33
C VAL A 338 11.18 5.10 -36.81
N ALA A 339 10.65 3.98 -36.34
CA ALA A 339 9.26 3.61 -36.61
C ALA A 339 8.28 4.63 -36.00
N ASP A 340 8.53 5.10 -34.79
CA ASP A 340 7.75 6.15 -34.12
C ASP A 340 7.83 7.49 -34.86
N GLU A 341 9.01 7.93 -35.29
CA GLU A 341 9.19 9.16 -36.08
C GLU A 341 8.39 9.12 -37.39
N ARG A 342 8.36 7.97 -38.07
CA ARG A 342 7.55 7.75 -39.28
C ARG A 342 6.05 7.79 -39.00
N MET A 343 5.62 7.13 -37.93
CA MET A 343 4.23 7.18 -37.49
C MET A 343 3.82 8.62 -37.14
N TYR A 344 4.65 9.37 -36.43
CA TYR A 344 4.41 10.76 -36.08
C TYR A 344 4.32 11.66 -37.32
N TYR A 345 5.17 11.45 -38.31
CA TYR A 345 5.05 12.12 -39.61
C TYR A 345 3.66 11.88 -40.24
N GLY A 346 3.19 10.64 -40.27
CA GLY A 346 1.85 10.29 -40.76
C GLY A 346 0.73 10.99 -39.99
N LYS A 347 0.86 11.09 -38.66
CA LYS A 347 -0.11 11.84 -37.81
C LYS A 347 -0.24 13.31 -38.23
N GLN A 348 0.84 13.93 -38.67
CA GLN A 348 0.85 15.34 -39.13
C GLN A 348 0.36 15.51 -40.57
N HIS A 349 0.42 14.45 -41.41
CA HIS A 349 0.14 14.50 -42.82
C HIS A 349 -1.16 13.82 -43.24
N GLY A 350 -2.15 13.80 -42.36
CA GLY A 350 -3.50 13.36 -42.71
C GLY A 350 -4.00 12.15 -41.93
N LYS A 351 -3.11 11.47 -41.19
CA LYS A 351 -3.47 10.25 -40.43
C LYS A 351 -3.92 9.10 -41.34
N ASN A 352 -4.35 7.97 -40.73
CA ASN A 352 -4.89 6.81 -41.45
C ASN A 352 -4.01 6.38 -42.64
N MET A 353 -2.71 6.22 -42.43
CA MET A 353 -1.72 5.85 -43.46
C MET A 353 -0.59 5.01 -42.88
N VAL A 354 0.13 4.34 -43.78
CA VAL A 354 1.38 3.65 -43.50
C VAL A 354 2.54 4.46 -44.06
N VAL A 355 3.49 4.85 -43.20
CA VAL A 355 4.69 5.61 -43.58
C VAL A 355 5.92 4.70 -43.44
N PHE A 356 6.70 4.58 -44.52
CA PHE A 356 7.87 3.72 -44.59
C PHE A 356 9.13 4.36 -45.18
N LYS A 357 9.03 5.67 -45.48
CA LYS A 357 10.14 6.51 -45.95
C LYS A 357 10.35 7.67 -45.00
N ASP A 358 11.57 8.18 -44.94
CA ASP A 358 11.87 9.36 -44.17
C ASP A 358 11.33 10.63 -44.89
N ALA A 359 11.12 11.72 -44.15
CA ALA A 359 10.49 12.94 -44.62
C ALA A 359 11.28 13.63 -45.76
N ASP A 360 12.55 13.28 -45.96
CA ASP A 360 13.46 13.91 -46.94
C ASP A 360 13.70 13.03 -48.19
N GLU A 361 13.05 11.83 -48.26
CA GLU A 361 13.08 10.94 -49.45
C GLU A 361 11.70 10.95 -50.17
#